data_7dc22a33bc5a0e7a8768399db5772e6a
#
_entry.id   7dc22a33bc5a0e7a8768399db5772e6a
#
_cell.length_a   1.000
_cell.length_b   1.000
_cell.length_c   1.000
_cell.angle_alpha   90.00
_cell.angle_beta   90.00
_cell.angle_gamma   90.00
#
_symmetry.space_group_name_H-M   'P 1'
#
loop_
_entity.id
_entity.type
_entity.pdbx_description
1 polymer ?
#
loop_
_entity_poly.entity_id
_entity_poly.type
_entity_poly.pdbx_seq_one_letter_code
_entity_poly.pdbx_strand_id
1 'polypeptide(L)'
;MQNSTNMRILELLRFLYERTDENHPATVSDIIAHLNGKGIQAVRQTVYADTNALIDAGIDIVVVKSTQNQYFMGNRLFEYPELKMLTDAVASSKIISAKKSEELVQKLCRLTSTHQAEQLRQFASLSSRVKPDNEQVYYIIDAIQTAILEKRQIQFQYYEYTPEKKRVLKHGGYLYKLDPYALEWKNDHYY
;
A
#
# COMPACT_ATOMS: atom_id res chain seq x y z
N MET A 1 8.03 -14.14 31.63
CA MET A 1 8.28 -15.13 30.55
C MET A 1 7.25 -15.06 29.42
N GLN A 2 5.94 -14.96 29.68
CA GLN A 2 4.89 -14.92 28.62
C GLN A 2 5.07 -13.76 27.63
N ASN A 3 5.39 -12.54 28.09
CA ASN A 3 5.61 -11.38 27.23
C ASN A 3 6.78 -11.55 26.25
N SER A 4 7.84 -12.25 26.66
CA SER A 4 9.01 -12.50 25.80
C SER A 4 8.70 -13.46 24.65
N THR A 5 7.88 -14.50 24.90
CA THR A 5 7.46 -15.46 23.86
C THR A 5 6.53 -14.81 22.84
N ASN A 6 5.54 -14.03 23.31
CA ASN A 6 4.61 -13.32 22.43
C ASN A 6 5.33 -12.32 21.53
N MET A 7 6.27 -11.56 22.08
CA MET A 7 7.10 -10.64 21.30
C MET A 7 7.94 -11.38 20.25
N ARG A 8 8.49 -12.56 20.58
CA ARG A 8 9.27 -13.35 19.65
C ARG A 8 8.44 -13.85 18.46
N ILE A 9 7.25 -14.39 18.74
CA ILE A 9 6.33 -14.89 17.69
C ILE A 9 5.89 -13.74 16.78
N LEU A 10 5.52 -12.60 17.34
CA LEU A 10 5.11 -11.42 16.56
C LEU A 10 6.26 -10.88 15.67
N GLU A 11 7.48 -10.81 16.21
CA GLU A 11 8.64 -10.35 15.44
C GLU A 11 9.07 -11.38 14.38
N LEU A 12 8.93 -12.68 14.66
CA LEU A 12 9.12 -13.75 13.68
C LEU A 12 8.11 -13.62 12.53
N LEU A 13 6.82 -13.46 12.83
CA LEU A 13 5.79 -13.26 11.82
C LEU A 13 6.08 -12.03 10.97
N ARG A 14 6.42 -10.91 11.63
CA ARG A 14 6.79 -9.67 10.94
C ARG A 14 7.99 -9.86 10.03
N PHE A 15 9.04 -10.51 10.51
CA PHE A 15 10.22 -10.81 9.72
C PHE A 15 9.88 -11.61 8.46
N LEU A 16 9.13 -12.71 8.61
CA LEU A 16 8.72 -13.55 7.48
C LEU A 16 7.86 -12.74 6.49
N TYR A 17 6.92 -11.95 7.00
CA TYR A 17 6.05 -11.12 6.15
C TYR A 17 6.84 -10.05 5.38
N GLU A 18 7.75 -9.33 6.03
CA GLU A 18 8.45 -8.19 5.45
C GLU A 18 9.67 -8.60 4.62
N ARG A 19 10.33 -9.73 4.95
CA ARG A 19 11.66 -10.05 4.44
C ARG A 19 11.72 -11.26 3.53
N THR A 20 10.66 -12.06 3.45
CA THR A 20 10.71 -13.30 2.69
C THR A 20 9.65 -13.34 1.59
N ASP A 21 9.94 -14.05 0.54
CA ASP A 21 9.07 -14.45 -0.55
C ASP A 21 9.62 -15.76 -1.18
N GLU A 22 8.97 -16.28 -2.21
CA GLU A 22 9.36 -17.53 -2.89
C GLU A 22 10.80 -17.52 -3.43
N ASN A 23 11.30 -16.33 -3.83
CA ASN A 23 12.65 -16.16 -4.37
C ASN A 23 13.67 -15.78 -3.29
N HIS A 24 13.22 -15.38 -2.12
CA HIS A 24 14.05 -14.93 -1.00
C HIS A 24 13.58 -15.59 0.31
N PRO A 25 13.66 -16.94 0.39
CA PRO A 25 13.34 -17.64 1.64
C PRO A 25 14.43 -17.42 2.69
N ALA A 26 14.05 -17.44 3.95
CA ALA A 26 14.98 -17.31 5.08
C ALA A 26 15.30 -18.66 5.72
N THR A 27 16.54 -18.87 6.11
CA THR A 27 16.96 -20.01 6.94
C THR A 27 16.65 -19.77 8.41
N VAL A 28 16.65 -20.85 9.22
CA VAL A 28 16.55 -20.72 10.69
C VAL A 28 17.66 -19.84 11.25
N SER A 29 18.85 -19.86 10.65
CA SER A 29 19.98 -19.03 11.07
C SER A 29 19.72 -17.54 10.82
N ASP A 30 19.09 -17.19 9.70
CA ASP A 30 18.72 -15.81 9.38
C ASP A 30 17.66 -15.29 10.36
N ILE A 31 16.66 -16.13 10.67
CA ILE A 31 15.62 -15.81 11.66
C ILE A 31 16.25 -15.56 13.05
N ILE A 32 17.13 -16.45 13.49
CA ILE A 32 17.82 -16.30 14.79
C ILE A 32 18.66 -15.03 14.79
N ALA A 33 19.40 -14.74 13.74
CA ALA A 33 20.22 -13.54 13.63
C ALA A 33 19.37 -12.28 13.72
N HIS A 34 18.22 -12.26 13.04
CA HIS A 34 17.28 -11.14 13.09
C HIS A 34 16.72 -10.93 14.50
N LEU A 35 16.19 -11.99 15.14
CA LEU A 35 15.60 -11.91 16.47
C LEU A 35 16.65 -11.46 17.51
N ASN A 36 17.84 -12.02 17.49
CA ASN A 36 18.93 -11.62 18.38
C ASN A 36 19.37 -10.17 18.15
N GLY A 37 19.39 -9.71 16.90
CA GLY A 37 19.65 -8.31 16.55
C GLY A 37 18.60 -7.34 17.12
N LYS A 38 17.39 -7.83 17.41
CA LYS A 38 16.32 -7.10 18.10
C LYS A 38 16.37 -7.25 19.64
N GLY A 39 17.38 -7.93 20.17
CA GLY A 39 17.48 -8.21 21.60
C GLY A 39 16.53 -9.32 22.08
N ILE A 40 15.94 -10.08 21.15
CA ILE A 40 15.03 -11.20 21.44
C ILE A 40 15.81 -12.50 21.35
N GLN A 41 16.08 -13.15 22.47
CA GLN A 41 16.80 -14.42 22.49
C GLN A 41 16.00 -15.52 21.76
N ALA A 42 16.65 -16.17 20.78
CA ALA A 42 16.08 -17.26 20.03
C ALA A 42 17.11 -18.36 19.79
N VAL A 43 16.65 -19.60 19.86
CA VAL A 43 17.43 -20.80 19.50
C VAL A 43 16.63 -21.64 18.50
N ARG A 44 17.27 -22.58 17.81
CA ARG A 44 16.62 -23.38 16.75
C ARG A 44 15.30 -24.01 17.19
N GLN A 45 15.26 -24.60 18.38
CA GLN A 45 14.06 -25.25 18.90
C GLN A 45 12.89 -24.26 19.07
N THR A 46 13.16 -23.06 19.58
CA THR A 46 12.13 -22.04 19.75
C THR A 46 11.63 -21.51 18.41
N VAL A 47 12.50 -21.32 17.41
CA VAL A 47 12.09 -20.91 16.05
C VAL A 47 11.20 -21.96 15.41
N TYR A 48 11.54 -23.24 15.50
CA TYR A 48 10.67 -24.32 15.00
C TYR A 48 9.31 -24.35 15.69
N ALA A 49 9.30 -24.25 17.02
CA ALA A 49 8.05 -24.25 17.79
C ALA A 49 7.17 -23.05 17.44
N ASP A 50 7.76 -21.85 17.34
CA ASP A 50 7.04 -20.61 17.00
C ASP A 50 6.51 -20.65 15.55
N THR A 51 7.32 -21.15 14.61
CA THR A 51 6.89 -21.31 13.21
C THR A 51 5.73 -22.28 13.09
N ASN A 52 5.80 -23.43 13.77
CA ASN A 52 4.71 -24.39 13.78
C ASN A 52 3.45 -23.79 14.43
N ALA A 53 3.57 -23.03 15.52
CA ALA A 53 2.45 -22.36 16.16
C ALA A 53 1.77 -21.34 15.22
N LEU A 54 2.54 -20.61 14.40
CA LEU A 54 2.01 -19.72 13.38
C LEU A 54 1.27 -20.49 12.27
N ILE A 55 1.83 -21.61 11.80
CA ILE A 55 1.19 -22.48 10.81
C ILE A 55 -0.11 -23.06 11.37
N ASP A 56 -0.09 -23.57 12.59
CA ASP A 56 -1.28 -24.10 13.28
C ASP A 56 -2.35 -23.03 13.50
N ALA A 57 -1.95 -21.77 13.63
CA ALA A 57 -2.85 -20.62 13.71
C ALA A 57 -3.39 -20.17 12.34
N GLY A 58 -3.05 -20.87 11.25
CA GLY A 58 -3.55 -20.59 9.91
C GLY A 58 -2.71 -19.59 9.10
N ILE A 59 -1.52 -19.24 9.56
CA ILE A 59 -0.59 -18.41 8.78
C ILE A 59 0.10 -19.31 7.75
N ASP A 60 -0.01 -18.93 6.48
CA ASP A 60 0.57 -19.69 5.38
C ASP A 60 2.08 -19.43 5.27
N ILE A 61 2.85 -20.22 5.99
CA ILE A 61 4.31 -20.25 5.95
C ILE A 61 4.74 -21.49 5.19
N VAL A 62 5.37 -21.29 4.04
CA VAL A 62 5.91 -22.38 3.23
C VAL A 62 7.26 -22.79 3.80
N VAL A 63 7.43 -24.11 3.97
CA VAL A 63 8.67 -24.73 4.45
C VAL A 63 9.32 -25.49 3.31
N VAL A 64 10.44 -24.99 2.82
CA VAL A 64 11.27 -25.68 1.83
C VAL A 64 12.27 -26.56 2.57
N LYS A 65 12.06 -27.87 2.49
CA LYS A 65 12.95 -28.86 3.12
C LYS A 65 14.24 -29.00 2.31
N SER A 66 15.35 -28.69 2.93
CA SER A 66 16.70 -28.90 2.39
C SER A 66 17.65 -29.26 3.54
N THR A 67 18.95 -29.23 3.31
CA THR A 67 19.98 -29.42 4.37
C THR A 67 19.76 -28.45 5.54
N GLN A 68 19.24 -27.26 5.26
CA GLN A 68 18.70 -26.30 6.22
C GLN A 68 17.30 -25.91 5.74
N ASN A 69 16.29 -26.13 6.59
CA ASN A 69 14.95 -25.69 6.25
C ASN A 69 14.92 -24.19 5.99
N GLN A 70 14.24 -23.81 4.93
CA GLN A 70 13.99 -22.44 4.54
C GLN A 70 12.51 -22.13 4.66
N TYR A 71 12.20 -20.91 5.01
CA TYR A 71 10.84 -20.45 5.31
C TYR A 71 10.53 -19.17 4.54
N PHE A 72 9.34 -19.09 3.99
CA PHE A 72 8.83 -17.83 3.43
C PHE A 72 7.33 -17.73 3.61
N MET A 73 6.82 -16.50 3.57
CA MET A 73 5.39 -16.23 3.58
C MET A 73 4.78 -16.65 2.25
N GLY A 74 3.89 -17.65 2.26
CA GLY A 74 3.26 -18.19 1.06
C GLY A 74 2.17 -17.27 0.54
N ASN A 75 1.03 -17.24 1.20
CA ASN A 75 -0.11 -16.44 0.76
C ASN A 75 -0.07 -15.02 1.36
N ARG A 76 -0.38 -14.04 0.53
CA ARG A 76 -0.49 -12.62 0.90
C ARG A 76 -1.87 -12.11 0.48
N LEU A 77 -2.26 -10.96 1.01
CA LEU A 77 -3.55 -10.34 0.65
C LEU A 77 -3.64 -10.07 -0.87
N PHE A 78 -2.51 -9.74 -1.49
CA PHE A 78 -2.38 -9.55 -2.93
C PHE A 78 -1.19 -10.35 -3.45
N GLU A 79 -1.35 -10.93 -4.62
CA GLU A 79 -0.24 -11.48 -5.38
C GLU A 79 0.62 -10.36 -6.00
N TYR A 80 1.89 -10.66 -6.28
CA TYR A 80 2.79 -9.66 -6.86
C TYR A 80 2.28 -9.04 -8.17
N PRO A 81 1.72 -9.81 -9.15
CA PRO A 81 1.13 -9.23 -10.36
C PRO A 81 -0.02 -8.25 -10.08
N GLU A 82 -0.84 -8.53 -9.08
CA GLU A 82 -1.96 -7.66 -8.68
C GLU A 82 -1.44 -6.35 -8.10
N LEU A 83 -0.44 -6.41 -7.20
CA LEU A 83 0.22 -5.22 -6.67
C LEU A 83 0.90 -4.40 -7.77
N LYS A 84 1.50 -5.07 -8.76
CA LYS A 84 2.08 -4.41 -9.92
C LYS A 84 1.02 -3.63 -10.70
N MET A 85 -0.12 -4.24 -10.98
CA MET A 85 -1.24 -3.56 -11.68
C MET A 85 -1.76 -2.36 -10.88
N LEU A 86 -1.96 -2.51 -9.56
CA LEU A 86 -2.40 -1.42 -8.69
C LEU A 86 -1.38 -0.28 -8.65
N THR A 87 -0.10 -0.62 -8.54
CA THR A 87 0.99 0.36 -8.55
C THR A 87 1.05 1.13 -9.88
N ASP A 88 0.92 0.43 -11.01
CA ASP A 88 0.90 1.05 -12.34
C ASP A 88 -0.33 1.94 -12.52
N ALA A 89 -1.50 1.53 -12.04
CA ALA A 89 -2.72 2.34 -12.08
C ALA A 89 -2.54 3.65 -11.30
N VAL A 90 -1.98 3.59 -10.09
CA VAL A 90 -1.67 4.77 -9.28
C VAL A 90 -0.63 5.64 -9.97
N ALA A 91 0.46 5.05 -10.49
CA ALA A 91 1.53 5.79 -11.14
C ALA A 91 1.07 6.46 -12.44
N SER A 92 0.18 5.84 -13.22
CA SER A 92 -0.32 6.37 -14.48
C SER A 92 -1.48 7.35 -14.36
N SER A 93 -2.18 7.38 -13.23
CA SER A 93 -3.35 8.22 -13.01
C SER A 93 -3.03 9.70 -13.15
N LYS A 94 -3.84 10.42 -13.95
CA LYS A 94 -3.71 11.88 -14.15
C LYS A 94 -4.41 12.70 -13.06
N ILE A 95 -5.22 12.08 -12.21
CA ILE A 95 -5.96 12.78 -11.16
C ILE A 95 -5.20 12.80 -9.85
N ILE A 96 -4.29 11.83 -9.67
CA ILE A 96 -3.51 11.68 -8.43
C ILE A 96 -2.25 12.55 -8.52
N SER A 97 -2.06 13.47 -7.56
CA SER A 97 -0.84 14.29 -7.50
C SER A 97 0.42 13.43 -7.37
N ALA A 98 1.58 13.98 -7.76
CA ALA A 98 2.86 13.26 -7.67
C ALA A 98 3.13 12.76 -6.25
N LYS A 99 3.00 13.65 -5.26
CA LYS A 99 3.20 13.33 -3.84
C LYS A 99 2.26 12.22 -3.36
N LYS A 100 0.96 12.31 -3.72
CA LYS A 100 -0.01 11.30 -3.30
C LYS A 100 0.19 9.96 -3.99
N SER A 101 0.65 9.97 -5.24
CA SER A 101 1.03 8.73 -5.93
C SER A 101 2.17 8.02 -5.22
N GLU A 102 3.21 8.77 -4.82
CA GLU A 102 4.32 8.22 -4.07
C GLU A 102 3.88 7.63 -2.73
N GLU A 103 3.06 8.36 -1.95
CA GLU A 103 2.48 7.86 -0.70
C GLU A 103 1.67 6.57 -0.90
N LEU A 104 0.86 6.49 -1.96
CA LEU A 104 0.05 5.31 -2.25
C LEU A 104 0.91 4.13 -2.68
N VAL A 105 1.90 4.36 -3.56
CA VAL A 105 2.87 3.31 -3.95
C VAL A 105 3.62 2.79 -2.72
N GLN A 106 4.06 3.65 -1.82
CA GLN A 106 4.71 3.23 -0.57
C GLN A 106 3.78 2.37 0.30
N LYS A 107 2.48 2.68 0.36
CA LYS A 107 1.49 1.86 1.09
C LYS A 107 1.31 0.49 0.43
N LEU A 108 1.18 0.44 -0.90
CA LEU A 108 1.09 -0.82 -1.65
C LEU A 108 2.34 -1.69 -1.44
N CYS A 109 3.52 -1.08 -1.44
CA CYS A 109 4.78 -1.76 -1.17
C CYS A 109 4.88 -2.42 0.22
N ARG A 110 4.07 -1.99 1.20
CA ARG A 110 4.01 -2.64 2.52
C ARG A 110 3.19 -3.94 2.53
N LEU A 111 2.48 -4.23 1.45
CA LEU A 111 1.66 -5.44 1.32
C LEU A 111 2.44 -6.63 0.75
N THR A 112 3.73 -6.46 0.50
CA THR A 112 4.62 -7.50 -0.04
C THR A 112 5.98 -7.52 0.65
N SER A 113 6.90 -8.41 0.22
CA SER A 113 8.27 -8.45 0.73
C SER A 113 9.05 -7.19 0.35
N THR A 114 10.10 -6.88 1.11
CA THR A 114 11.00 -5.75 0.79
C THR A 114 11.66 -5.91 -0.58
N HIS A 115 11.92 -7.14 -1.02
CA HIS A 115 12.51 -7.43 -2.32
C HIS A 115 11.56 -7.11 -3.47
N GLN A 116 10.32 -7.60 -3.36
CA GLN A 116 9.27 -7.30 -4.33
C GLN A 116 8.87 -5.81 -4.30
N ALA A 117 8.83 -5.20 -3.11
CA ALA A 117 8.56 -3.78 -2.94
C ALA A 117 9.60 -2.89 -3.66
N GLU A 118 10.87 -3.27 -3.63
CA GLU A 118 11.91 -2.54 -4.35
C GLU A 118 11.69 -2.57 -5.87
N GLN A 119 11.33 -3.75 -6.40
CA GLN A 119 10.99 -3.88 -7.82
C GLN A 119 9.78 -3.00 -8.20
N LEU A 120 8.71 -2.99 -7.36
CA LEU A 120 7.54 -2.14 -7.59
C LEU A 120 7.90 -0.65 -7.63
N ARG A 121 8.77 -0.18 -6.73
CA ARG A 121 9.24 1.22 -6.71
C ARG A 121 10.01 1.59 -7.95
N GLN A 122 10.92 0.73 -8.40
CA GLN A 122 11.71 0.96 -9.61
C GLN A 122 10.80 1.12 -10.83
N PHE A 123 9.80 0.27 -11.01
CA PHE A 123 8.86 0.37 -12.10
C PHE A 123 7.96 1.61 -12.01
N ALA A 124 7.47 1.97 -10.82
CA ALA A 124 6.66 3.15 -10.63
C ALA A 124 7.42 4.45 -10.97
N SER A 125 8.72 4.51 -10.68
CA SER A 125 9.57 5.69 -10.96
C SER A 125 9.78 5.93 -12.47
N LEU A 126 9.68 4.89 -13.31
CA LEU A 126 9.80 5.00 -14.76
C LEU A 126 8.54 5.58 -15.43
N SER A 127 7.41 5.60 -14.73
CA SER A 127 6.13 6.12 -15.20
C SER A 127 6.00 7.64 -15.01
N SER A 128 6.96 8.44 -15.47
CA SER A 128 6.95 9.89 -15.30
C SER A 128 5.93 10.57 -16.19
N ARG A 129 4.63 10.52 -15.84
CA ARG A 129 3.61 11.38 -16.45
C ARG A 129 3.53 12.69 -15.69
N VAL A 130 3.20 13.77 -16.43
CA VAL A 130 2.88 15.06 -15.82
C VAL A 130 1.67 14.88 -14.91
N LYS A 131 1.86 15.09 -13.63
CA LYS A 131 0.82 14.95 -12.60
C LYS A 131 0.35 16.31 -12.10
N PRO A 132 -0.92 16.45 -11.69
CA PRO A 132 -1.43 17.68 -11.15
C PRO A 132 -0.83 17.95 -9.75
N ASP A 133 -0.72 19.24 -9.41
CA ASP A 133 -0.29 19.67 -8.07
C ASP A 133 -1.47 19.80 -7.08
N ASN A 134 -2.69 19.50 -7.52
CA ASN A 134 -3.88 19.69 -6.70
C ASN A 134 -4.10 18.52 -5.72
N GLU A 135 -3.68 18.69 -4.49
CA GLU A 135 -3.91 17.72 -3.41
C GLU A 135 -5.35 17.74 -2.86
N GLN A 136 -6.15 18.73 -3.20
CA GLN A 136 -7.53 18.86 -2.69
C GLN A 136 -8.52 17.91 -3.38
N VAL A 137 -8.13 17.28 -4.48
CA VAL A 137 -9.02 16.41 -5.27
C VAL A 137 -9.65 15.30 -4.41
N TYR A 138 -8.90 14.71 -3.46
CA TYR A 138 -9.42 13.68 -2.56
C TYR A 138 -10.55 14.18 -1.67
N TYR A 139 -10.35 15.36 -1.08
CA TYR A 139 -11.35 15.98 -0.22
C TYR A 139 -12.60 16.39 -1.00
N ILE A 140 -12.43 16.81 -2.26
CA ILE A 140 -13.54 17.12 -3.15
C ILE A 140 -14.35 15.87 -3.47
N ILE A 141 -13.67 14.76 -3.83
CA ILE A 141 -14.31 13.47 -4.11
C ILE A 141 -15.07 12.99 -2.88
N ASP A 142 -14.43 12.99 -1.71
CA ASP A 142 -15.03 12.56 -0.45
C ASP A 142 -16.26 13.41 -0.09
N ALA A 143 -16.16 14.74 -0.22
CA ALA A 143 -17.27 15.66 0.02
C ALA A 143 -18.45 15.40 -0.94
N ILE A 144 -18.20 15.13 -2.22
CA ILE A 144 -19.27 14.82 -3.19
C ILE A 144 -19.90 13.46 -2.86
N GLN A 145 -19.12 12.43 -2.55
CA GLN A 145 -19.64 11.12 -2.15
C GLN A 145 -20.50 11.22 -0.89
N THR A 146 -20.04 11.97 0.11
CA THR A 146 -20.80 12.21 1.34
C THR A 146 -22.12 12.91 1.02
N ALA A 147 -22.10 13.94 0.16
CA ALA A 147 -23.32 14.66 -0.24
C ALA A 147 -24.32 13.74 -0.96
N ILE A 148 -23.85 12.82 -1.83
CA ILE A 148 -24.70 11.81 -2.48
C ILE A 148 -25.35 10.90 -1.44
N LEU A 149 -24.57 10.34 -0.51
CA LEU A 149 -25.07 9.43 0.53
C LEU A 149 -26.10 10.11 1.45
N GLU A 150 -25.85 11.35 1.80
CA GLU A 150 -26.73 12.13 2.70
C GLU A 150 -27.84 12.91 1.97
N LYS A 151 -27.94 12.74 0.63
CA LYS A 151 -28.94 13.45 -0.22
C LYS A 151 -28.89 14.96 -0.04
N ARG A 152 -27.69 15.53 0.03
CA ARG A 152 -27.44 16.96 0.19
C ARG A 152 -27.00 17.60 -1.11
N GLN A 153 -27.38 18.88 -1.29
CA GLN A 153 -26.86 19.71 -2.36
C GLN A 153 -25.40 20.05 -2.15
N ILE A 154 -24.65 20.15 -3.24
CA ILE A 154 -23.31 20.72 -3.23
C ILE A 154 -23.31 22.12 -3.84
N GLN A 155 -22.39 22.96 -3.39
CA GLN A 155 -22.12 24.28 -3.92
C GLN A 155 -20.68 24.38 -4.37
N PHE A 156 -20.44 24.96 -5.53
CA PHE A 156 -19.09 25.11 -6.05
C PHE A 156 -18.97 26.32 -6.99
N GLN A 157 -17.74 26.73 -7.25
CA GLN A 157 -17.39 27.77 -8.22
C GLN A 157 -16.47 27.20 -9.27
N TYR A 158 -16.64 27.60 -10.52
CA TYR A 158 -15.70 27.29 -11.59
C TYR A 158 -14.55 28.30 -11.59
N TYR A 159 -13.37 27.80 -11.89
CA TYR A 159 -12.23 28.65 -12.17
C TYR A 159 -11.56 28.24 -13.49
N GLU A 160 -10.79 29.15 -14.05
CA GLU A 160 -9.94 28.92 -15.20
C GLU A 160 -8.56 29.51 -14.93
N TYR A 161 -7.58 29.08 -15.71
CA TYR A 161 -6.25 29.66 -15.67
C TYR A 161 -6.10 30.65 -16.82
N THR A 162 -5.59 31.85 -16.53
CA THR A 162 -5.19 32.80 -17.54
C THR A 162 -3.93 32.31 -18.28
N PRO A 163 -3.55 32.91 -19.43
CA PRO A 163 -2.28 32.63 -20.09
C PRO A 163 -1.06 32.75 -19.17
N GLU A 164 -1.12 33.64 -18.16
CA GLU A 164 -0.09 33.87 -17.14
C GLU A 164 -0.19 32.86 -15.97
N LYS A 165 -0.97 31.78 -16.13
CA LYS A 165 -1.19 30.71 -15.15
C LYS A 165 -1.80 31.19 -13.81
N LYS A 166 -2.49 32.32 -13.80
CA LYS A 166 -3.24 32.82 -12.63
C LYS A 166 -4.64 32.18 -12.61
N ARG A 167 -5.06 31.72 -11.43
CA ARG A 167 -6.38 31.18 -11.20
C ARG A 167 -7.41 32.31 -11.10
N VAL A 168 -8.43 32.32 -11.98
CA VAL A 168 -9.50 33.29 -12.00
C VAL A 168 -10.84 32.58 -11.93
N LEU A 169 -11.76 33.08 -11.12
CA LEU A 169 -13.11 32.54 -11.03
C LEU A 169 -13.91 32.87 -12.30
N LYS A 170 -14.51 31.84 -12.90
CA LYS A 170 -15.43 32.02 -14.02
C LYS A 170 -16.74 32.69 -13.59
N HIS A 171 -17.39 33.34 -14.53
CA HIS A 171 -18.71 33.97 -14.35
C HIS A 171 -18.79 34.88 -13.12
N GLY A 172 -17.73 35.67 -12.88
CA GLY A 172 -17.68 36.59 -11.74
C GLY A 172 -17.75 35.91 -10.38
N GLY A 173 -17.36 34.63 -10.29
CA GLY A 173 -17.43 33.90 -9.03
C GLY A 173 -18.80 33.35 -8.70
N TYR A 174 -19.68 33.17 -9.69
CA TYR A 174 -21.03 32.63 -9.47
C TYR A 174 -21.01 31.31 -8.74
N LEU A 175 -21.84 31.15 -7.72
CA LEU A 175 -21.96 29.94 -6.89
C LEU A 175 -23.02 29.02 -7.47
N TYR A 176 -22.59 27.94 -8.06
CA TYR A 176 -23.45 26.89 -8.60
C TYR A 176 -23.95 25.98 -7.48
N LYS A 177 -25.23 25.58 -7.57
CA LYS A 177 -25.85 24.60 -6.68
C LYS A 177 -26.41 23.48 -7.51
N LEU A 178 -26.17 22.25 -7.09
CA LEU A 178 -26.75 21.07 -7.73
C LEU A 178 -26.89 19.91 -6.75
N ASP A 179 -27.77 18.98 -7.09
CA ASP A 179 -27.99 17.72 -6.40
C ASP A 179 -27.12 16.64 -7.07
N PRO A 180 -26.06 16.15 -6.41
CA PRO A 180 -25.24 15.10 -6.99
C PRO A 180 -25.95 13.74 -6.89
N TYR A 181 -26.03 13.00 -8.01
CA TYR A 181 -26.65 11.67 -8.05
C TYR A 181 -25.64 10.53 -8.04
N ALA A 182 -24.53 10.71 -8.72
CA ALA A 182 -23.46 9.72 -8.84
C ALA A 182 -22.13 10.42 -9.08
N LEU A 183 -21.06 9.73 -8.76
CA LEU A 183 -19.70 10.13 -9.08
C LEU A 183 -19.05 8.98 -9.85
N GLU A 184 -18.90 9.14 -11.15
CA GLU A 184 -18.40 8.11 -12.05
C GLU A 184 -16.96 8.39 -12.49
N TRP A 185 -16.10 7.38 -12.37
CA TRP A 185 -14.75 7.44 -12.91
C TRP A 185 -14.73 7.03 -14.38
N LYS A 186 -14.31 7.93 -15.26
CA LYS A 186 -14.20 7.65 -16.69
C LYS A 186 -13.07 8.48 -17.33
N ASN A 187 -12.22 7.83 -18.12
CA ASN A 187 -11.12 8.48 -18.87
C ASN A 187 -10.23 9.38 -17.97
N ASP A 188 -9.79 8.89 -16.83
CA ASP A 188 -8.99 9.63 -15.85
C ASP A 188 -9.68 10.89 -15.25
N HIS A 189 -11.02 10.96 -15.30
CA HIS A 189 -11.81 12.04 -14.71
C HIS A 189 -13.00 11.50 -13.93
N TYR A 190 -13.47 12.28 -12.96
CA TYR A 190 -14.75 12.07 -12.30
C TYR A 190 -15.82 12.95 -12.93
N TYR A 191 -16.99 12.34 -13.14
CA TYR A 191 -18.19 12.96 -13.65
C TYR A 191 -19.36 12.80 -12.70
#